data_ddd2d3c6cad18f0cbb0109768f6e6f92
#
_entry.id   ddd2d3c6cad18f0cbb0109768f6e6f92
#
_cell.length_a   1.000
_cell.length_b   1.000
_cell.length_c   1.000
_cell.angle_alpha   90.00
_cell.angle_beta   90.00
_cell.angle_gamma   90.00
#
_symmetry.space_group_name_H-M   'P 1'
#
loop_
_entity.id
_entity.type
_entity.pdbx_description
1 polymer ?
#
loop_
_entity_poly.entity_id
_entity_poly.type
_entity_poly.pdbx_seq_one_letter_code
_entity_poly.pdbx_strand_id
1 'polypeptide(L)'
;MPVLCLIRHGESLWNKENRFTGWVDVPLTDKGREQAKRAGEILKSLNIKFDIAYTSLLSRAIETLEIIIKTLGYNIPVIKDISLNERHYGDLQGLNKDKVAEIYGKEQVRLWRRSLKVRPPNGESLEDTQKRTIPFFERAIKGDLELNKNVLVVAHGNSLRSIVSYIENLNEEQILNLEIEPAVPILYDYDINSKKFYNKRILKI
;
A
#
# COMPACT_ATOMS: atom_id res chain seq x y z
N MET A 1 -5.31 -18.80 13.46
CA MET A 1 -5.59 -18.33 12.10
C MET A 1 -4.65 -17.18 11.78
N PRO A 2 -3.95 -17.19 10.62
CA PRO A 2 -3.00 -16.15 10.30
C PRO A 2 -3.67 -14.81 9.98
N VAL A 3 -2.93 -13.74 10.23
CA VAL A 3 -3.37 -12.35 10.03
C VAL A 3 -2.55 -11.72 8.90
N LEU A 4 -3.22 -11.06 7.98
CA LEU A 4 -2.63 -10.16 7.01
C LEU A 4 -2.81 -8.72 7.49
N CYS A 5 -1.71 -7.97 7.57
CA CYS A 5 -1.75 -6.54 7.86
C CYS A 5 -1.20 -5.76 6.65
N LEU A 6 -1.99 -4.84 6.13
CA LEU A 6 -1.62 -3.94 5.04
C LEU A 6 -1.47 -2.53 5.58
N ILE A 7 -0.34 -1.87 5.27
CA ILE A 7 -0.09 -0.49 5.69
C ILE A 7 0.51 0.30 4.51
N ARG A 8 -0.10 1.44 4.19
CA ARG A 8 0.49 2.41 3.29
C ARG A 8 1.61 3.16 4.02
N HIS A 9 2.72 3.44 3.32
CA HIS A 9 3.81 4.25 3.88
C HIS A 9 3.31 5.58 4.46
N GLY A 10 4.06 6.15 5.39
CA GLY A 10 3.81 7.47 5.97
C GLY A 10 3.93 8.60 4.95
N GLU A 11 3.59 9.82 5.34
CA GLU A 11 3.69 10.99 4.46
C GLU A 11 5.10 11.13 3.87
N SER A 12 5.19 11.20 2.54
CA SER A 12 6.42 11.52 1.82
C SER A 12 6.51 13.01 1.51
N LEU A 13 7.71 13.46 1.12
CA LEU A 13 7.94 14.86 0.73
C LEU A 13 6.97 15.29 -0.37
N TRP A 14 6.76 14.47 -1.39
CA TRP A 14 5.85 14.81 -2.49
C TRP A 14 4.37 14.64 -2.16
N ASN A 15 4.02 13.83 -1.17
CA ASN A 15 2.67 13.88 -0.60
C ASN A 15 2.40 15.25 0.02
N LYS A 16 3.34 15.74 0.85
CA LYS A 16 3.26 17.07 1.48
C LYS A 16 3.19 18.21 0.44
N GLU A 17 3.94 18.09 -0.65
CA GLU A 17 3.97 19.08 -1.73
C GLU A 17 2.83 18.91 -2.75
N ASN A 18 1.92 17.95 -2.54
CA ASN A 18 0.81 17.63 -3.45
C ASN A 18 1.28 17.33 -4.89
N ARG A 19 2.32 16.51 -5.02
CA ARG A 19 2.87 16.07 -6.31
C ARG A 19 2.56 14.62 -6.59
N PHE A 20 2.47 14.28 -7.88
CA PHE A 20 2.47 12.89 -8.34
C PHE A 20 3.84 12.27 -8.07
N THR A 21 3.89 11.15 -7.35
CA THR A 21 5.16 10.52 -6.98
C THR A 21 5.51 9.32 -7.86
N GLY A 22 4.66 8.33 -7.93
CA GLY A 22 4.91 7.11 -8.69
C GLY A 22 6.19 6.40 -8.24
N TRP A 23 7.09 6.17 -9.18
CA TRP A 23 8.34 5.44 -8.95
C TRP A 23 9.55 6.34 -8.64
N VAL A 24 9.36 7.65 -8.60
CA VAL A 24 10.43 8.53 -8.13
C VAL A 24 10.66 8.28 -6.64
N ASP A 25 11.91 8.08 -6.27
CA ASP A 25 12.28 7.70 -4.91
C ASP A 25 12.47 8.94 -4.04
N VAL A 26 11.40 9.33 -3.35
CA VAL A 26 11.38 10.49 -2.44
C VAL A 26 11.30 10.03 -0.98
N PRO A 27 11.94 10.76 -0.05
CA PRO A 27 11.96 10.38 1.36
C PRO A 27 10.63 10.64 2.08
N LEU A 28 10.48 10.04 3.26
CA LEU A 28 9.45 10.41 4.23
C LEU A 28 9.72 11.81 4.78
N THR A 29 8.66 12.49 5.20
CA THR A 29 8.75 13.66 6.08
C THR A 29 8.88 13.21 7.53
N ASP A 30 9.24 14.14 8.44
CA ASP A 30 9.24 13.85 9.89
C ASP A 30 7.86 13.42 10.38
N LYS A 31 6.81 14.02 9.84
CA LYS A 31 5.41 13.58 10.09
C LYS A 31 5.20 12.14 9.62
N GLY A 32 5.70 11.78 8.45
CA GLY A 32 5.61 10.41 7.93
C GLY A 32 6.31 9.39 8.82
N ARG A 33 7.47 9.74 9.39
CA ARG A 33 8.20 8.91 10.35
C ARG A 33 7.43 8.74 11.66
N GLU A 34 6.83 9.82 12.15
CA GLU A 34 5.98 9.74 13.35
C GLU A 34 4.73 8.89 13.11
N GLN A 35 4.11 9.01 11.94
CA GLN A 35 2.99 8.15 11.53
C GLN A 35 3.39 6.67 11.52
N ALA A 36 4.57 6.34 10.98
CA ALA A 36 5.09 4.98 10.97
C ALA A 36 5.31 4.43 12.39
N LYS A 37 5.86 5.26 13.29
CA LYS A 37 6.04 4.89 14.69
C LYS A 37 4.71 4.59 15.39
N ARG A 38 3.71 5.44 15.20
CA ARG A 38 2.35 5.22 15.75
C ARG A 38 1.72 3.93 15.24
N ALA A 39 1.86 3.65 13.94
CA ALA A 39 1.40 2.38 13.38
C ALA A 39 2.06 1.18 14.07
N GLY A 40 3.37 1.25 14.31
CA GLY A 40 4.10 0.23 15.07
C GLY A 40 3.59 0.07 16.51
N GLU A 41 3.30 1.16 17.21
CA GLU A 41 2.74 1.16 18.57
C GLU A 41 1.34 0.50 18.61
N ILE A 42 0.48 0.81 17.64
CA ILE A 42 -0.83 0.17 17.50
C ILE A 42 -0.67 -1.34 17.29
N LEU A 43 0.17 -1.75 16.36
CA LEU A 43 0.39 -3.18 16.08
C LEU A 43 0.97 -3.91 17.30
N LYS A 44 1.87 -3.26 18.03
CA LYS A 44 2.44 -3.81 19.26
C LYS A 44 1.38 -4.07 20.33
N SER A 45 0.39 -3.19 20.45
CA SER A 45 -0.71 -3.34 21.43
C SER A 45 -1.64 -4.52 21.13
N LEU A 46 -1.66 -5.02 19.89
CA LEU A 46 -2.51 -6.15 19.50
C LEU A 46 -1.94 -7.52 19.89
N ASN A 47 -0.68 -7.58 20.33
CA ASN A 47 0.02 -8.84 20.62
C ASN A 47 0.07 -9.83 19.44
N ILE A 48 0.03 -9.32 18.22
CA ILE A 48 0.19 -10.13 17.00
C ILE A 48 1.68 -10.19 16.68
N LYS A 49 2.25 -11.38 16.61
CA LYS A 49 3.62 -11.59 16.18
C LYS A 49 3.64 -11.84 14.68
N PHE A 50 4.24 -10.94 13.92
CA PHE A 50 4.45 -11.10 12.49
C PHE A 50 5.67 -12.00 12.22
N ASP A 51 5.51 -12.93 11.29
CA ASP A 51 6.53 -13.92 10.93
C ASP A 51 7.37 -13.47 9.73
N ILE A 52 6.79 -12.66 8.86
CA ILE A 52 7.43 -12.15 7.64
C ILE A 52 6.82 -10.80 7.25
N ALA A 53 7.62 -9.96 6.62
CA ALA A 53 7.18 -8.68 6.08
C ALA A 53 7.56 -8.52 4.61
N TYR A 54 6.71 -7.84 3.86
CA TYR A 54 6.89 -7.51 2.45
C TYR A 54 6.83 -6.00 2.26
N THR A 55 7.67 -5.49 1.36
CA THR A 55 7.64 -4.08 0.95
C THR A 55 8.10 -3.91 -0.49
N SER A 56 8.00 -2.69 -1.01
CA SER A 56 8.47 -2.33 -2.35
C SER A 56 9.97 -2.04 -2.39
N LEU A 57 10.45 -1.60 -3.55
CA LEU A 57 11.82 -1.12 -3.74
C LEU A 57 11.99 0.38 -3.44
N LEU A 58 10.92 1.08 -3.06
CA LEU A 58 10.94 2.52 -2.84
C LEU A 58 11.19 2.86 -1.37
N SER A 59 12.10 3.82 -1.13
CA SER A 59 12.64 4.14 0.20
C SER A 59 11.56 4.53 1.21
N ARG A 60 10.52 5.25 0.82
CA ARG A 60 9.43 5.66 1.71
C ARG A 60 8.65 4.50 2.31
N ALA A 61 8.47 3.42 1.57
CA ALA A 61 7.84 2.19 2.08
C ALA A 61 8.83 1.38 2.93
N ILE A 62 10.06 1.26 2.48
CA ILE A 62 11.13 0.55 3.21
C ILE A 62 11.36 1.21 4.57
N GLU A 63 11.54 2.54 4.62
CA GLU A 63 11.76 3.26 5.87
C GLU A 63 10.55 3.16 6.82
N THR A 64 9.32 3.25 6.29
CA THR A 64 8.11 3.05 7.09
C THR A 64 8.12 1.67 7.76
N LEU A 65 8.44 0.61 7.01
CA LEU A 65 8.54 -0.75 7.53
C LEU A 65 9.65 -0.88 8.59
N GLU A 66 10.82 -0.31 8.35
CA GLU A 66 11.94 -0.33 9.30
C GLU A 66 11.58 0.32 10.64
N ILE A 67 10.88 1.46 10.61
CA ILE A 67 10.38 2.14 11.81
C ILE A 67 9.37 1.27 12.55
N ILE A 68 8.44 0.64 11.84
CA ILE A 68 7.45 -0.27 12.42
C ILE A 68 8.14 -1.46 13.10
N ILE A 69 9.09 -2.13 12.42
CA ILE A 69 9.82 -3.28 12.97
C ILE A 69 10.61 -2.87 14.23
N LYS A 70 11.28 -1.72 14.19
CA LYS A 70 12.00 -1.18 15.36
C LYS A 70 11.06 -0.95 16.54
N THR A 71 9.86 -0.42 16.28
CA THR A 71 8.85 -0.15 17.30
C THR A 71 8.27 -1.44 17.89
N LEU A 72 8.06 -2.46 17.06
CA LEU A 72 7.63 -3.79 17.51
C LEU A 72 8.65 -4.44 18.44
N GLY A 73 9.95 -4.20 18.23
CA GLY A 73 11.02 -4.61 19.12
C GLY A 73 11.53 -6.05 18.92
N TYR A 74 11.24 -6.66 17.77
CA TYR A 74 11.77 -7.95 17.38
C TYR A 74 12.11 -8.01 15.89
N ASN A 75 12.96 -8.94 15.48
CA ASN A 75 13.35 -9.09 14.08
C ASN A 75 12.27 -9.80 13.27
N ILE A 76 12.02 -9.29 12.08
CA ILE A 76 11.09 -9.86 11.10
C ILE A 76 11.85 -9.98 9.77
N PRO A 77 11.90 -11.16 9.13
CA PRO A 77 12.45 -11.29 7.78
C PRO A 77 11.70 -10.38 6.80
N VAL A 78 12.42 -9.63 5.95
CA VAL A 78 11.85 -8.68 5.01
C VAL A 78 12.16 -9.10 3.58
N ILE A 79 11.11 -9.16 2.74
CA ILE A 79 11.22 -9.36 1.30
C ILE A 79 10.82 -8.06 0.60
N LYS A 80 11.70 -7.57 -0.27
CA LYS A 80 11.46 -6.39 -1.11
C LYS A 80 11.20 -6.85 -2.54
N ASP A 81 10.12 -6.35 -3.14
CA ASP A 81 9.77 -6.71 -4.52
C ASP A 81 9.15 -5.55 -5.28
N ILE A 82 9.54 -5.40 -6.54
CA ILE A 82 9.05 -4.35 -7.45
C ILE A 82 7.55 -4.45 -7.69
N SER A 83 6.96 -5.63 -7.57
CA SER A 83 5.51 -5.86 -7.72
C SER A 83 4.68 -5.06 -6.73
N LEU A 84 5.26 -4.64 -5.59
CA LEU A 84 4.61 -3.81 -4.59
C LEU A 84 4.87 -2.31 -4.75
N ASN A 85 5.63 -1.89 -5.78
CA ASN A 85 5.84 -0.48 -6.08
C ASN A 85 4.51 0.24 -6.33
N GLU A 86 4.53 1.56 -6.13
CA GLU A 86 3.39 2.43 -6.48
C GLU A 86 3.06 2.35 -7.98
N ARG A 87 1.84 2.72 -8.36
CA ARG A 87 1.49 2.99 -9.75
C ARG A 87 2.53 3.95 -10.35
N HIS A 88 3.03 3.61 -11.53
CA HIS A 88 3.89 4.50 -12.27
C HIS A 88 3.05 5.59 -12.92
N TYR A 89 3.25 6.83 -12.53
CA TYR A 89 2.47 7.96 -13.05
C TYR A 89 3.04 8.57 -14.35
N GLY A 90 4.07 7.96 -14.95
CA GLY A 90 4.64 8.38 -16.22
C GLY A 90 5.09 9.83 -16.21
N ASP A 91 4.67 10.59 -17.21
CA ASP A 91 5.06 12.01 -17.39
C ASP A 91 4.50 12.94 -16.30
N LEU A 92 3.54 12.48 -15.50
CA LEU A 92 3.00 13.29 -14.39
C LEU A 92 3.90 13.28 -13.16
N GLN A 93 4.87 12.36 -13.06
CA GLN A 93 5.74 12.25 -11.90
C GLN A 93 6.50 13.55 -11.64
N GLY A 94 6.41 14.05 -10.41
CA GLY A 94 7.00 15.34 -9.97
C GLY A 94 6.12 16.56 -10.19
N LEU A 95 5.04 16.45 -10.97
CA LEU A 95 4.14 17.56 -11.21
C LEU A 95 3.16 17.76 -10.05
N ASN A 96 2.86 19.03 -9.74
CA ASN A 96 1.85 19.40 -8.75
C ASN A 96 0.45 19.02 -9.28
N LYS A 97 -0.34 18.34 -8.45
CA LYS A 97 -1.66 17.81 -8.83
C LYS A 97 -2.65 18.91 -9.20
N ASP A 98 -2.64 20.03 -8.50
CA ASP A 98 -3.55 21.16 -8.78
C ASP A 98 -3.19 21.85 -10.10
N LYS A 99 -1.90 22.01 -10.39
CA LYS A 99 -1.44 22.56 -11.68
C LYS A 99 -1.79 21.65 -12.85
N VAL A 100 -1.67 20.34 -12.68
CA VAL A 100 -2.11 19.36 -13.69
C VAL A 100 -3.62 19.47 -13.88
N ALA A 101 -4.40 19.64 -12.81
CA ALA A 101 -5.85 19.82 -12.90
C ALA A 101 -6.26 21.11 -13.58
N GLU A 102 -5.48 22.19 -13.44
CA GLU A 102 -5.71 23.45 -14.19
C GLU A 102 -5.53 23.27 -15.70
N ILE A 103 -4.57 22.41 -16.11
CA ILE A 103 -4.25 22.18 -17.54
C ILE A 103 -5.21 21.16 -18.17
N TYR A 104 -5.44 20.02 -17.50
CA TYR A 104 -6.18 18.88 -18.05
C TYR A 104 -7.61 18.73 -17.52
N GLY A 105 -7.99 19.53 -16.53
CA GLY A 105 -9.27 19.41 -15.83
C GLY A 105 -9.25 18.45 -14.63
N LYS A 106 -10.07 18.76 -13.63
CA LYS A 106 -10.16 17.99 -12.37
C LYS A 106 -10.63 16.55 -12.60
N GLU A 107 -11.59 16.36 -13.52
CA GLU A 107 -12.12 15.02 -13.81
C GLU A 107 -11.06 14.13 -14.48
N GLN A 108 -10.27 14.67 -15.41
CA GLN A 108 -9.18 13.92 -16.04
C GLN A 108 -8.14 13.49 -14.99
N VAL A 109 -7.77 14.37 -14.07
CA VAL A 109 -6.83 14.03 -12.97
C VAL A 109 -7.43 12.98 -12.04
N ARG A 110 -8.73 13.08 -11.73
CA ARG A 110 -9.43 12.07 -10.94
C ARG A 110 -9.39 10.70 -11.62
N LEU A 111 -9.62 10.63 -12.93
CA LEU A 111 -9.54 9.40 -13.70
C LEU A 111 -8.11 8.80 -13.67
N TRP A 112 -7.08 9.61 -13.87
CA TRP A 112 -5.69 9.14 -13.78
C TRP A 112 -5.31 8.62 -12.39
N ARG A 113 -5.87 9.19 -11.34
CA ARG A 113 -5.57 8.82 -9.96
C ARG A 113 -6.37 7.63 -9.44
N ARG A 114 -7.58 7.43 -9.93
CA ARG A 114 -8.57 6.56 -9.27
C ARG A 114 -9.17 5.49 -10.16
N SER A 115 -9.30 5.72 -11.47
CA SER A 115 -9.97 4.78 -12.35
C SER A 115 -9.15 3.51 -12.56
N LEU A 116 -9.84 2.45 -12.97
CA LEU A 116 -9.24 1.14 -13.21
C LEU A 116 -8.39 1.14 -14.50
N LYS A 117 -8.89 1.74 -15.60
CA LYS A 117 -8.33 1.53 -16.94
C LYS A 117 -7.63 2.74 -17.56
N VAL A 118 -7.85 3.94 -17.04
CA VAL A 118 -7.29 5.17 -17.63
C VAL A 118 -5.84 5.32 -17.23
N ARG A 119 -4.95 5.39 -18.23
CA ARG A 119 -3.50 5.57 -18.03
C ARG A 119 -3.13 7.05 -18.09
N PRO A 120 -2.30 7.54 -17.16
CA PRO A 120 -1.60 8.79 -17.38
C PRO A 120 -0.61 8.64 -18.56
N PRO A 121 -0.17 9.76 -19.20
CA PRO A 121 0.80 9.69 -20.30
C PRO A 121 2.07 8.92 -19.88
N ASN A 122 2.42 7.89 -20.62
CA ASN A 122 3.57 6.99 -20.38
C ASN A 122 3.58 6.32 -18.98
N GLY A 123 2.42 6.16 -18.37
CA GLY A 123 2.27 5.55 -17.05
C GLY A 123 1.36 4.34 -17.02
N GLU A 124 1.11 3.87 -15.81
CA GLU A 124 0.24 2.72 -15.52
C GLU A 124 -1.18 3.16 -15.18
N SER A 125 -2.17 2.39 -15.68
CA SER A 125 -3.50 2.34 -15.07
C SER A 125 -3.46 1.54 -13.77
N LEU A 126 -4.54 1.57 -12.98
CA LEU A 126 -4.64 0.69 -11.82
C LEU A 126 -4.65 -0.79 -12.25
N GLU A 127 -5.30 -1.11 -13.39
CA GLU A 127 -5.31 -2.45 -13.97
C GLU A 127 -3.88 -2.93 -14.31
N ASP A 128 -3.03 -2.05 -14.83
CA ASP A 128 -1.62 -2.37 -15.08
C ASP A 128 -0.88 -2.67 -13.76
N THR A 129 -1.12 -1.88 -12.73
CA THR A 129 -0.57 -2.13 -11.38
C THR A 129 -1.06 -3.47 -10.84
N GLN A 130 -2.34 -3.79 -11.00
CA GLN A 130 -2.92 -5.08 -10.58
C GLN A 130 -2.25 -6.26 -11.28
N LYS A 131 -1.95 -6.16 -12.57
CA LYS A 131 -1.31 -7.23 -13.36
C LYS A 131 0.05 -7.67 -12.82
N ARG A 132 0.76 -6.82 -12.09
CA ARG A 132 2.02 -7.18 -11.43
C ARG A 132 1.88 -7.46 -9.93
N THR A 133 0.97 -6.75 -9.26
CA THR A 133 0.79 -6.86 -7.80
C THR A 133 0.01 -8.12 -7.42
N ILE A 134 -1.09 -8.43 -8.10
CA ILE A 134 -1.97 -9.56 -7.72
C ILE A 134 -1.29 -10.92 -7.89
N PRO A 135 -0.59 -11.24 -9.01
CA PRO A 135 0.14 -12.51 -9.10
C PRO A 135 1.21 -12.67 -8.01
N PHE A 136 1.89 -11.61 -7.64
CA PHE A 136 2.86 -11.62 -6.55
C PHE A 136 2.16 -11.86 -5.20
N PHE A 137 1.06 -11.18 -4.94
CA PHE A 137 0.23 -11.38 -3.74
C PHE A 137 -0.20 -12.84 -3.60
N GLU A 138 -0.74 -13.45 -4.67
CA GLU A 138 -1.20 -14.83 -4.66
C GLU A 138 -0.06 -15.83 -4.40
N ARG A 139 1.05 -15.66 -5.07
CA ARG A 139 2.19 -16.59 -4.97
C ARG A 139 2.95 -16.44 -3.66
N ALA A 140 3.33 -15.23 -3.29
CA ALA A 140 4.23 -15.00 -2.16
C ALA A 140 3.46 -14.72 -0.85
N ILE A 141 2.64 -13.68 -0.81
CA ILE A 141 1.99 -13.20 0.42
C ILE A 141 0.94 -14.20 0.90
N LYS A 142 0.03 -14.58 0.02
CA LYS A 142 -0.99 -15.58 0.34
C LYS A 142 -0.36 -16.95 0.59
N GLY A 143 0.71 -17.29 -0.13
CA GLY A 143 1.47 -18.51 0.11
C GLY A 143 1.99 -18.60 1.55
N ASP A 144 2.51 -17.52 2.11
CA ASP A 144 2.95 -17.48 3.52
C ASP A 144 1.77 -17.56 4.50
N LEU A 145 0.63 -16.95 4.19
CA LEU A 145 -0.60 -17.11 4.99
C LEU A 145 -1.06 -18.58 5.02
N GLU A 146 -0.98 -19.27 3.88
CA GLU A 146 -1.31 -20.70 3.79
C GLU A 146 -0.35 -21.59 4.60
N LEU A 147 0.86 -21.12 4.87
CA LEU A 147 1.80 -21.74 5.81
C LEU A 147 1.57 -21.30 7.27
N ASN A 148 0.42 -20.71 7.58
CA ASN A 148 0.04 -20.24 8.91
C ASN A 148 0.95 -19.15 9.48
N LYS A 149 1.53 -18.32 8.63
CA LYS A 149 2.34 -17.17 9.04
C LYS A 149 1.51 -15.89 9.08
N ASN A 150 1.76 -15.05 10.09
CA ASN A 150 1.25 -13.68 10.12
C ASN A 150 2.12 -12.81 9.22
N VAL A 151 1.50 -12.09 8.28
CA VAL A 151 2.19 -11.34 7.24
C VAL A 151 1.94 -9.84 7.39
N LEU A 152 3.00 -9.06 7.38
CA LEU A 152 2.96 -7.59 7.37
C LEU A 152 3.37 -7.10 5.96
N VAL A 153 2.56 -6.24 5.35
CA VAL A 153 2.86 -5.62 4.05
C VAL A 153 2.85 -4.12 4.20
N VAL A 154 3.95 -3.47 3.89
CA VAL A 154 4.05 -2.01 3.83
C VAL A 154 4.35 -1.59 2.40
N ALA A 155 3.41 -0.89 1.79
CA ALA A 155 3.48 -0.55 0.37
C ALA A 155 2.86 0.83 0.08
N HIS A 156 2.16 0.96 -1.04
CA HIS A 156 1.70 2.24 -1.58
C HIS A 156 0.19 2.27 -1.80
N GLY A 157 -0.35 3.46 -2.01
CA GLY A 157 -1.80 3.64 -2.20
C GLY A 157 -2.37 2.74 -3.29
N ASN A 158 -1.77 2.69 -4.48
CA ASN A 158 -2.33 1.94 -5.59
C ASN A 158 -1.98 0.44 -5.57
N SER A 159 -0.79 0.05 -5.13
CA SER A 159 -0.51 -1.39 -4.93
C SER A 159 -1.40 -2.01 -3.86
N LEU A 160 -1.66 -1.29 -2.75
CA LEU A 160 -2.60 -1.75 -1.73
C LEU A 160 -4.06 -1.70 -2.18
N ARG A 161 -4.47 -0.69 -2.96
CA ARG A 161 -5.80 -0.67 -3.60
C ARG A 161 -5.99 -1.89 -4.49
N SER A 162 -4.96 -2.33 -5.20
CA SER A 162 -4.98 -3.55 -6.00
C SER A 162 -5.24 -4.79 -5.14
N ILE A 163 -4.53 -4.92 -4.02
CA ILE A 163 -4.70 -6.04 -3.10
C ILE A 163 -6.08 -6.04 -2.43
N VAL A 164 -6.51 -4.89 -1.89
CA VAL A 164 -7.81 -4.77 -1.22
C VAL A 164 -8.96 -5.04 -2.18
N SER A 165 -8.92 -4.47 -3.39
CA SER A 165 -9.95 -4.69 -4.39
C SER A 165 -10.04 -6.16 -4.82
N TYR A 166 -8.92 -6.86 -4.88
CA TYR A 166 -8.87 -8.30 -5.16
C TYR A 166 -9.43 -9.13 -4.00
N ILE A 167 -9.00 -8.88 -2.77
CA ILE A 167 -9.49 -9.57 -1.56
C ILE A 167 -11.00 -9.42 -1.40
N GLU A 168 -11.51 -8.20 -1.60
CA GLU A 168 -12.93 -7.86 -1.35
C GLU A 168 -13.79 -7.96 -2.61
N ASN A 169 -13.23 -8.35 -3.74
CA ASN A 169 -13.92 -8.47 -5.04
C ASN A 169 -14.71 -7.20 -5.42
N LEU A 170 -14.05 -6.05 -5.34
CA LEU A 170 -14.67 -4.74 -5.57
C LEU A 170 -14.95 -4.50 -7.05
N ASN A 171 -16.09 -3.86 -7.36
CA ASN A 171 -16.40 -3.38 -8.70
C ASN A 171 -15.67 -2.05 -9.01
N GLU A 172 -15.76 -1.58 -10.26
CA GLU A 172 -15.05 -0.37 -10.70
C GLU A 172 -15.43 0.88 -9.89
N GLU A 173 -16.71 1.05 -9.54
CA GLU A 173 -17.18 2.17 -8.73
C GLU A 173 -16.61 2.15 -7.31
N GLN A 174 -16.61 0.98 -6.69
CA GLN A 174 -16.02 0.79 -5.36
C GLN A 174 -14.50 1.04 -5.37
N ILE A 175 -13.81 0.57 -6.41
CA ILE A 175 -12.36 0.82 -6.60
C ILE A 175 -12.09 2.31 -6.77
N LEU A 176 -12.89 3.02 -7.55
CA LEU A 176 -12.76 4.45 -7.80
C LEU A 176 -12.82 5.27 -6.49
N ASN A 177 -13.64 4.84 -5.55
CA ASN A 177 -13.86 5.51 -4.26
C ASN A 177 -13.00 4.95 -3.11
N LEU A 178 -12.23 3.89 -3.35
CA LEU A 178 -11.38 3.28 -2.33
C LEU A 178 -10.18 4.16 -2.00
N GLU A 179 -10.07 4.57 -0.75
CA GLU A 179 -8.91 5.28 -0.21
C GLU A 179 -8.15 4.43 0.80
N ILE A 180 -6.82 4.50 0.72
CA ILE A 180 -5.91 3.88 1.68
C ILE A 180 -5.17 5.01 2.41
N GLU A 181 -5.49 5.22 3.66
CA GLU A 181 -4.89 6.29 4.47
C GLU A 181 -3.42 5.95 4.81
N PRO A 182 -2.50 6.96 4.82
CA PRO A 182 -1.11 6.73 5.20
C PRO A 182 -0.97 6.19 6.61
N ALA A 183 -0.15 5.16 6.79
CA ALA A 183 0.22 4.55 8.06
C ALA A 183 -0.96 4.08 8.94
N VAL A 184 -2.11 3.82 8.34
CA VAL A 184 -3.28 3.24 9.02
C VAL A 184 -3.32 1.74 8.74
N PRO A 185 -3.13 0.87 9.76
CA PRO A 185 -3.16 -0.57 9.55
C PRO A 185 -4.55 -1.08 9.14
N ILE A 186 -4.57 -1.93 8.12
CA ILE A 186 -5.75 -2.67 7.67
C ILE A 186 -5.45 -4.15 7.89
N LEU A 187 -6.23 -4.80 8.76
CA LEU A 187 -6.05 -6.21 9.09
C LEU A 187 -7.16 -7.06 8.50
N TYR A 188 -6.78 -8.24 8.06
CA TYR A 188 -7.69 -9.33 7.69
C TYR A 188 -7.27 -10.59 8.42
N ASP A 189 -8.23 -11.37 8.89
CA ASP A 189 -7.98 -12.75 9.27
C ASP A 189 -8.09 -13.62 8.01
N TYR A 190 -7.28 -14.68 7.94
CA TYR A 190 -7.27 -15.59 6.80
C TYR A 190 -7.63 -17.00 7.24
N ASP A 191 -8.66 -17.58 6.63
CA ASP A 191 -9.01 -18.97 6.84
C ASP A 191 -8.30 -19.87 5.82
N ILE A 192 -7.36 -20.67 6.30
CA ILE A 192 -6.55 -21.58 5.48
C ILE A 192 -7.44 -22.63 4.79
N ASN A 193 -8.49 -23.09 5.45
CA ASN A 193 -9.35 -24.16 4.93
C ASN A 193 -10.24 -23.66 3.78
N SER A 194 -10.93 -22.53 3.97
CA SER A 194 -11.79 -21.93 2.95
C SER A 194 -11.04 -21.04 1.97
N LYS A 195 -9.77 -20.71 2.27
CA LYS A 195 -8.92 -19.76 1.51
C LYS A 195 -9.56 -18.37 1.36
N LYS A 196 -10.26 -17.93 2.40
CA LYS A 196 -10.97 -16.64 2.41
C LYS A 196 -10.43 -15.69 3.45
N PHE A 197 -10.43 -14.41 3.09
CA PHE A 197 -10.19 -13.30 4.01
C PHE A 197 -11.50 -12.86 4.65
N TYR A 198 -11.47 -12.51 5.93
CA TYR A 198 -12.62 -12.03 6.67
C TYR A 198 -12.20 -11.16 7.85
N ASN A 199 -13.16 -10.64 8.61
CA ASN A 199 -12.93 -9.82 9.80
C ASN A 199 -11.99 -8.64 9.53
N LYS A 200 -12.29 -7.83 8.50
CA LYS A 200 -11.55 -6.60 8.21
C LYS A 200 -11.61 -5.62 9.36
N ARG A 201 -10.45 -5.13 9.78
CA ARG A 201 -10.31 -4.10 10.83
C ARG A 201 -9.42 -2.99 10.31
N ILE A 202 -9.89 -1.75 10.40
CA ILE A 202 -9.09 -0.56 10.08
C ILE A 202 -8.78 0.12 11.42
N LEU A 203 -7.50 0.20 11.75
CA LEU A 203 -7.04 0.70 13.04
C LEU A 203 -6.65 2.18 12.93
N LYS A 204 -7.66 3.05 13.00
CA LYS A 204 -7.43 4.49 13.05
C LYS A 204 -6.96 4.91 14.43
N ILE A 205 -6.10 5.93 14.45
CA ILE A 205 -5.56 6.57 15.66
C ILE A 205 -6.58 7.57 16.15
#